data_55f95e9319b637a0d307862d59c05761
#
_entry.id   55f95e9319b637a0d307862d59c05761
#
_cell.length_a   1.000
_cell.length_b   1.000
_cell.length_c   1.000
_cell.angle_alpha   90.00
_cell.angle_beta   90.00
_cell.angle_gamma   90.00
#
_symmetry.space_group_name_H-M   'P 1'
#
loop_
_entity.id
_entity.type
_entity.pdbx_description
1 polymer ?
#
loop_
_entity_poly.entity_id
_entity_poly.type
_entity_poly.pdbx_seq_one_letter_code
_entity_poly.pdbx_strand_id
1 'polypeptide(L)'
;MSAESRFLTLLRLLAHDPAAQGLQDDVAVLPVGNTRLILTSDTMVEGVHYLPTDPPADIGWKLAAVNLSDLAAKGAKPVGCLLNYSLSGDDGWDAAFLEGLGEALERYAMPLLGGDTVSMPAGPPRSYSLTAIGEATSMPV
;
A
#
# COMPACT_ATOMS: atom_id res chain seq x y z
N MET A 1 -23.68 1.69 -13.25
CA MET A 1 -22.68 1.15 -12.30
C MET A 1 -21.35 0.99 -13.01
N SER A 2 -20.27 1.46 -12.44
CA SER A 2 -18.93 1.34 -13.02
C SER A 2 -18.44 -0.11 -12.99
N ALA A 3 -17.41 -0.41 -13.80
CA ALA A 3 -16.78 -1.72 -13.78
C ALA A 3 -16.18 -2.03 -12.40
N GLU A 4 -15.59 -1.03 -11.75
CA GLU A 4 -15.06 -1.16 -10.39
C GLU A 4 -16.15 -1.52 -9.39
N SER A 5 -17.29 -0.82 -9.44
CA SER A 5 -18.41 -1.09 -8.53
C SER A 5 -18.96 -2.50 -8.71
N ARG A 6 -19.06 -2.97 -9.97
CA ARG A 6 -19.50 -4.34 -10.26
C ARG A 6 -18.51 -5.37 -9.70
N PHE A 7 -17.22 -5.13 -9.86
CA PHE A 7 -16.19 -6.02 -9.34
C PHE A 7 -16.22 -6.07 -7.82
N LEU A 8 -16.34 -4.92 -7.15
CA LEU A 8 -16.41 -4.85 -5.69
C LEU A 8 -17.64 -5.61 -5.15
N THR A 9 -18.76 -5.56 -5.87
CA THR A 9 -19.96 -6.33 -5.50
C THR A 9 -19.67 -7.83 -5.49
N LEU A 10 -18.97 -8.32 -6.52
CA LEU A 10 -18.56 -9.72 -6.58
C LEU A 10 -17.50 -10.05 -5.51
N LEU A 11 -16.56 -9.15 -5.30
CA LEU A 11 -15.46 -9.36 -4.34
C LEU A 11 -15.99 -9.48 -2.91
N ARG A 12 -17.04 -8.73 -2.56
CA ARG A 12 -17.65 -8.81 -1.24
C ARG A 12 -18.18 -10.21 -0.91
N LEU A 13 -18.51 -11.01 -1.92
CA LEU A 13 -18.93 -12.39 -1.71
C LEU A 13 -17.80 -13.26 -1.15
N LEU A 14 -16.54 -12.86 -1.39
CA LEU A 14 -15.35 -13.53 -0.86
C LEU A 14 -14.93 -12.95 0.47
N ALA A 15 -15.21 -11.68 0.74
CA ALA A 15 -14.75 -10.94 1.91
C ALA A 15 -15.76 -11.05 3.06
N HIS A 16 -16.10 -12.26 3.47
CA HIS A 16 -17.11 -12.52 4.51
C HIS A 16 -16.51 -12.64 5.92
N ASP A 17 -15.19 -12.60 6.09
CA ASP A 17 -14.58 -12.54 7.41
C ASP A 17 -14.85 -11.19 8.07
N PRO A 18 -15.16 -11.13 9.36
CA PRO A 18 -15.39 -9.85 10.04
C PRO A 18 -14.25 -8.84 9.91
N ALA A 19 -13.00 -9.31 9.79
CA ALA A 19 -11.85 -8.43 9.60
C ALA A 19 -11.94 -7.60 8.33
N ALA A 20 -12.62 -8.08 7.30
CA ALA A 20 -12.80 -7.37 6.03
C ALA A 20 -13.80 -6.22 6.12
N GLN A 21 -14.63 -6.18 7.15
CA GLN A 21 -15.64 -5.13 7.38
C GLN A 21 -16.54 -4.89 6.16
N GLY A 22 -16.84 -5.96 5.40
CA GLY A 22 -17.65 -5.88 4.19
C GLY A 22 -17.05 -5.03 3.09
N LEU A 23 -15.73 -4.76 3.14
CA LEU A 23 -15.02 -3.86 2.24
C LEU A 23 -15.59 -2.43 2.25
N GLN A 24 -16.19 -2.02 3.37
CA GLN A 24 -16.76 -0.68 3.54
C GLN A 24 -15.75 0.33 4.06
N ASP A 25 -14.61 -0.14 4.59
CA ASP A 25 -13.55 0.70 5.13
C ASP A 25 -12.30 0.57 4.27
N ASP A 26 -11.39 1.54 4.40
CA ASP A 26 -10.10 1.55 3.71
C ASP A 26 -9.13 0.52 4.29
N VAL A 27 -9.42 -0.01 5.47
CA VAL A 27 -8.54 -0.94 6.16
C VAL A 27 -9.30 -2.20 6.59
N ALA A 28 -8.54 -3.29 6.78
CA ALA A 28 -9.02 -4.46 7.49
C ALA A 28 -8.56 -4.37 8.95
N VAL A 29 -9.36 -4.89 9.87
CA VAL A 29 -9.02 -4.98 11.29
C VAL A 29 -9.01 -6.45 11.68
N LEU A 30 -7.83 -6.99 11.96
CA LEU A 30 -7.62 -8.40 12.24
C LEU A 30 -7.18 -8.59 13.70
N PRO A 31 -8.04 -9.17 14.56
CA PRO A 31 -7.62 -9.51 15.92
C PRO A 31 -6.58 -10.64 15.91
N VAL A 32 -5.48 -10.46 16.64
CA VAL A 32 -4.45 -11.46 16.81
C VAL A 32 -3.99 -11.42 18.27
N GLY A 33 -4.35 -12.46 19.05
CA GLY A 33 -4.08 -12.46 20.48
C GLY A 33 -4.76 -11.27 21.16
N ASN A 34 -3.98 -10.46 21.89
CA ASN A 34 -4.47 -9.26 22.58
C ASN A 34 -4.30 -7.99 21.74
N THR A 35 -3.89 -8.14 20.49
CA THR A 35 -3.60 -7.04 19.59
C THR A 35 -4.63 -7.01 18.46
N ARG A 36 -4.85 -5.83 17.89
CA ARG A 36 -5.56 -5.65 16.64
C ARG A 36 -4.60 -5.16 15.58
N LEU A 37 -4.49 -5.92 14.50
CA LEU A 37 -3.71 -5.50 13.34
C LEU A 37 -4.61 -4.72 12.39
N ILE A 38 -4.09 -3.61 11.91
CA ILE A 38 -4.72 -2.77 10.91
C ILE A 38 -3.96 -2.99 9.61
N LEU A 39 -4.65 -3.44 8.58
CA LEU A 39 -4.05 -3.79 7.30
C LEU A 39 -4.63 -2.90 6.23
N THR A 40 -3.77 -2.26 5.44
CA THR A 40 -4.18 -1.45 4.29
C THR A 40 -3.23 -1.69 3.12
N SER A 41 -3.73 -1.52 1.91
CA SER A 41 -2.91 -1.69 0.71
C SER A 41 -3.35 -0.69 -0.34
N ASP A 42 -2.38 0.04 -0.90
CA ASP A 42 -2.61 1.01 -1.96
C ASP A 42 -1.70 0.74 -3.14
N THR A 43 -2.22 0.94 -4.33
CA THR A 43 -1.50 0.78 -5.59
C THR A 43 -1.42 2.11 -6.31
N MET A 44 -0.22 2.45 -6.82
CA MET A 44 -0.02 3.61 -7.70
C MET A 44 0.27 3.13 -9.11
N VAL A 45 -0.43 3.72 -10.08
CA VAL A 45 -0.32 3.39 -11.50
C VAL A 45 0.20 4.62 -12.26
N GLU A 46 1.22 4.40 -13.10
CA GLU A 46 1.78 5.43 -13.97
C GLU A 46 0.70 6.04 -14.86
N GLY A 47 0.67 7.37 -14.94
CA GLY A 47 -0.34 8.10 -15.70
C GLY A 47 -1.68 8.29 -14.98
N VAL A 48 -1.88 7.63 -13.84
CA VAL A 48 -3.11 7.75 -13.02
C VAL A 48 -2.79 8.45 -11.70
N HIS A 49 -1.81 7.94 -10.95
CA HIS A 49 -1.46 8.44 -9.63
C HIS A 49 -0.20 9.30 -9.64
N TYR A 50 0.60 9.19 -10.68
CA TYR A 50 1.79 10.01 -10.90
C TYR A 50 2.07 10.12 -12.39
N LEU A 51 2.86 11.14 -12.78
CA LEU A 51 3.26 11.35 -14.17
C LEU A 51 4.62 10.70 -14.44
N PRO A 52 4.89 10.23 -15.67
CA PRO A 52 6.20 9.70 -16.03
C PRO A 52 7.36 10.66 -15.79
N THR A 53 7.06 11.97 -15.77
CA THR A 53 8.05 13.04 -15.54
C THR A 53 8.26 13.37 -14.06
N ASP A 54 7.47 12.80 -13.16
CA ASP A 54 7.64 13.05 -11.73
C ASP A 54 8.95 12.45 -11.23
N PRO A 55 9.65 13.10 -10.29
CA PRO A 55 10.86 12.53 -9.72
C PRO A 55 10.57 11.18 -9.02
N PRO A 56 11.35 10.12 -9.31
CA PRO A 56 11.09 8.81 -8.72
C PRO A 56 11.15 8.78 -7.19
N ALA A 57 12.01 9.60 -6.57
CA ALA A 57 12.06 9.69 -5.12
C ALA A 57 10.73 10.20 -4.54
N ASP A 58 10.08 11.16 -5.20
CA ASP A 58 8.79 11.70 -4.77
C ASP A 58 7.68 10.65 -4.90
N ILE A 59 7.76 9.83 -5.94
CA ILE A 59 6.80 8.74 -6.16
C ILE A 59 6.91 7.71 -5.03
N GLY A 60 8.13 7.30 -4.70
CA GLY A 60 8.39 6.37 -3.61
C GLY A 60 7.93 6.91 -2.26
N TRP A 61 8.21 8.17 -1.98
CA TRP A 61 7.73 8.85 -0.77
C TRP A 61 6.20 8.82 -0.70
N LYS A 62 5.54 9.20 -1.78
CA LYS A 62 4.08 9.26 -1.85
C LYS A 62 3.44 7.89 -1.59
N LEU A 63 4.02 6.82 -2.13
CA LEU A 63 3.50 5.47 -1.91
C LEU A 63 3.50 5.11 -0.41
N ALA A 64 4.56 5.45 0.30
CA ALA A 64 4.60 5.26 1.75
C ALA A 64 3.61 6.17 2.46
N ALA A 65 3.54 7.44 2.07
CA ALA A 65 2.73 8.45 2.74
C ALA A 65 1.24 8.13 2.71
N VAL A 66 0.71 7.66 1.56
CA VAL A 66 -0.72 7.33 1.46
C VAL A 66 -1.09 6.16 2.37
N ASN A 67 -0.21 5.16 2.50
CA ASN A 67 -0.42 4.04 3.38
C ASN A 67 -0.32 4.43 4.86
N LEU A 68 0.67 5.24 5.20
CA LEU A 68 0.84 5.75 6.56
C LEU A 68 -0.35 6.61 6.99
N SER A 69 -0.90 7.38 6.06
CA SER A 69 -2.10 8.20 6.32
C SER A 69 -3.30 7.32 6.70
N ASP A 70 -3.49 6.19 6.01
CA ASP A 70 -4.58 5.26 6.31
C ASP A 70 -4.42 4.63 7.69
N LEU A 71 -3.18 4.27 8.07
CA LEU A 71 -2.91 3.75 9.41
C LEU A 71 -3.17 4.83 10.49
N ALA A 72 -2.69 6.05 10.24
CA ALA A 72 -2.84 7.16 11.19
C ALA A 72 -4.32 7.51 11.42
N ALA A 73 -5.14 7.44 10.38
CA ALA A 73 -6.58 7.68 10.47
C ALA A 73 -7.28 6.71 11.42
N LYS A 74 -6.71 5.54 11.64
CA LYS A 74 -7.23 4.52 12.56
C LYS A 74 -6.50 4.49 13.90
N GLY A 75 -5.63 5.45 14.16
CA GLY A 75 -4.85 5.46 15.39
C GLY A 75 -3.87 4.30 15.49
N ALA A 76 -3.49 3.71 14.37
CA ALA A 76 -2.60 2.56 14.35
C ALA A 76 -1.15 2.99 14.30
N LYS A 77 -0.31 2.29 15.07
CA LYS A 77 1.14 2.46 15.03
C LYS A 77 1.71 1.55 13.95
N PRO A 78 2.56 2.05 13.04
CA PRO A 78 3.17 1.20 12.02
C PRO A 78 3.96 0.04 12.61
N VAL A 79 3.80 -1.16 12.04
CA VAL A 79 4.54 -2.37 12.40
C VAL A 79 5.50 -2.73 11.27
N GLY A 80 5.07 -2.63 10.03
CA GLY A 80 5.88 -2.96 8.88
C GLY A 80 5.09 -2.90 7.59
N CYS A 81 5.78 -3.15 6.46
CA CYS A 81 5.12 -3.13 5.16
C CYS A 81 5.73 -4.14 4.19
N LEU A 82 4.97 -4.42 3.13
CA LEU A 82 5.36 -5.24 2.00
C LEU A 82 5.26 -4.40 0.73
N LEU A 83 6.26 -4.50 -0.13
CA LEU A 83 6.31 -3.75 -1.40
C LEU A 83 6.20 -4.70 -2.58
N ASN A 84 5.28 -4.42 -3.50
CA ASN A 84 5.24 -5.06 -4.81
C ASN A 84 5.73 -4.04 -5.85
N TYR A 85 6.81 -4.36 -6.53
CA TYR A 85 7.51 -3.43 -7.39
C TYR A 85 7.64 -3.97 -8.82
N SER A 86 7.38 -3.10 -9.80
CA SER A 86 7.60 -3.38 -11.22
C SER A 86 8.87 -2.67 -11.67
N LEU A 87 9.90 -3.43 -12.08
CA LEU A 87 11.16 -2.86 -12.54
C LEU A 87 10.96 -1.94 -13.73
N SER A 88 11.63 -0.79 -13.72
CA SER A 88 11.51 0.21 -14.78
C SER A 88 12.38 -0.09 -16.02
N GLY A 89 13.41 -0.93 -15.85
CA GLY A 89 14.45 -1.10 -16.86
C GLY A 89 15.57 -0.07 -16.74
N ASP A 90 15.46 0.84 -15.81
CA ASP A 90 16.46 1.88 -15.52
C ASP A 90 16.85 1.76 -14.04
N ASP A 91 18.05 1.24 -13.78
CA ASP A 91 18.52 0.98 -12.42
C ASP A 91 18.61 2.27 -11.60
N GLY A 92 18.98 3.38 -12.22
CA GLY A 92 19.08 4.67 -11.54
C GLY A 92 17.70 5.18 -11.11
N TRP A 93 16.70 5.00 -11.95
CA TRP A 93 15.31 5.37 -11.63
C TRP A 93 14.79 4.54 -10.45
N ASP A 94 15.00 3.22 -10.53
CA ASP A 94 14.56 2.30 -9.47
C ASP A 94 15.26 2.61 -8.14
N ALA A 95 16.57 2.89 -8.17
CA ALA A 95 17.32 3.26 -6.98
C ALA A 95 16.80 4.55 -6.35
N ALA A 96 16.48 5.56 -7.16
CA ALA A 96 15.94 6.83 -6.67
C ALA A 96 14.55 6.66 -6.05
N PHE A 97 13.71 5.81 -6.65
CA PHE A 97 12.41 5.46 -6.08
C PHE A 97 12.58 4.87 -4.68
N LEU A 98 13.48 3.90 -4.53
CA LEU A 98 13.75 3.25 -3.24
C LEU A 98 14.36 4.21 -2.23
N GLU A 99 15.15 5.17 -2.67
CA GLU A 99 15.69 6.21 -1.79
C GLU A 99 14.57 7.03 -1.16
N GLY A 100 13.62 7.49 -1.96
CA GLY A 100 12.47 8.25 -1.46
C GLY A 100 11.55 7.41 -0.57
N LEU A 101 11.28 6.18 -0.98
CA LEU A 101 10.51 5.24 -0.17
C LEU A 101 11.19 4.99 1.17
N GLY A 102 12.48 4.65 1.14
CA GLY A 102 13.26 4.33 2.34
C GLY A 102 13.33 5.48 3.32
N GLU A 103 13.44 6.71 2.82
CA GLU A 103 13.44 7.91 3.65
C GLU A 103 12.13 8.05 4.43
N ALA A 104 10.99 7.83 3.78
CA ALA A 104 9.68 7.85 4.44
C ALA A 104 9.55 6.71 5.45
N LEU A 105 9.96 5.50 5.09
CA LEU A 105 9.88 4.33 5.98
C LEU A 105 10.73 4.53 7.24
N GLU A 106 11.92 5.10 7.09
CA GLU A 106 12.78 5.38 8.23
C GLU A 106 12.20 6.46 9.13
N ARG A 107 11.72 7.54 8.53
CA ARG A 107 11.15 8.67 9.29
C ARG A 107 9.96 8.25 10.15
N TYR A 108 9.12 7.36 9.65
CA TYR A 108 7.90 6.94 10.35
C TYR A 108 8.01 5.55 10.98
N ALA A 109 9.22 5.02 11.06
CA ALA A 109 9.51 3.73 11.71
C ALA A 109 8.61 2.58 11.22
N MET A 110 8.46 2.48 9.89
CA MET A 110 7.71 1.39 9.26
C MET A 110 8.69 0.51 8.45
N PRO A 111 9.27 -0.52 9.06
CA PRO A 111 10.27 -1.34 8.36
C PRO A 111 9.67 -2.12 7.19
N LEU A 112 10.46 -2.25 6.12
CA LEU A 112 10.12 -3.11 5.00
C LEU A 112 10.37 -4.56 5.40
N LEU A 113 9.35 -5.40 5.33
CA LEU A 113 9.41 -6.79 5.75
C LEU A 113 9.56 -7.77 4.58
N GLY A 114 9.15 -7.37 3.38
CA GLY A 114 9.21 -8.23 2.22
C GLY A 114 8.41 -7.66 1.07
N GLY A 115 8.04 -8.53 0.13
CA GLY A 115 7.25 -8.15 -1.03
C GLY A 115 7.60 -8.98 -2.25
N ASP A 116 7.36 -8.42 -3.42
CA ASP A 116 7.63 -9.08 -4.68
C ASP A 116 8.15 -8.08 -5.70
N THR A 117 9.05 -8.51 -6.57
CA THR A 117 9.61 -7.70 -7.64
C THR A 117 9.40 -8.43 -8.96
N VAL A 118 8.81 -7.75 -9.94
CA VAL A 118 8.54 -8.33 -11.25
C VAL A 118 9.08 -7.43 -12.36
N SER A 119 9.32 -8.03 -13.52
CA SER A 119 9.62 -7.30 -14.75
C SER A 119 8.36 -7.24 -15.58
N MET A 120 8.00 -6.04 -16.03
CA MET A 120 6.84 -5.84 -16.88
C MET A 120 7.23 -5.92 -18.35
N PRO A 121 6.33 -6.42 -19.22
CA PRO A 121 6.55 -6.29 -20.66
C PRO A 121 6.70 -4.83 -21.06
N ALA A 122 7.47 -4.57 -22.13
CA ALA A 122 7.65 -3.21 -22.63
C ALA A 122 6.31 -2.62 -23.07
N GLY A 123 6.07 -1.35 -22.74
CA GLY A 123 4.92 -0.58 -23.19
C GLY A 123 3.79 -0.38 -22.18
N PRO A 124 3.38 -1.37 -21.37
CA PRO A 124 2.30 -1.11 -20.41
C PRO A 124 2.76 -0.15 -19.29
N PRO A 125 1.83 0.63 -18.70
CA PRO A 125 2.15 1.41 -17.53
C PRO A 125 2.62 0.53 -16.38
N ARG A 126 3.56 1.05 -15.59
CA ARG A 126 4.04 0.35 -14.39
C ARG A 126 3.14 0.64 -13.20
N SER A 127 3.13 -0.28 -12.24
CA SER A 127 2.41 -0.11 -11.01
C SER A 127 3.24 -0.58 -9.82
N TYR A 128 2.96 0.02 -8.67
CA TYR A 128 3.61 -0.29 -7.40
C TYR A 128 2.54 -0.39 -6.33
N SER A 129 2.66 -1.37 -5.46
CA SER A 129 1.72 -1.54 -4.35
C SER A 129 2.48 -1.63 -3.04
N LEU A 130 1.95 -1.01 -2.01
CA LEU A 130 2.46 -1.15 -0.66
C LEU A 130 1.33 -1.65 0.23
N THR A 131 1.59 -2.71 0.98
CA THR A 131 0.70 -3.19 2.02
C THR A 131 1.29 -2.79 3.35
N ALA A 132 0.59 -1.98 4.12
CA ALA A 132 1.04 -1.50 5.41
C ALA A 132 0.31 -2.22 6.53
N ILE A 133 1.06 -2.56 7.57
CA ILE A 133 0.56 -3.25 8.76
C ILE A 133 0.81 -2.34 9.94
N GLY A 134 -0.25 -2.05 10.67
CA GLY A 134 -0.17 -1.32 11.92
C GLY A 134 -0.82 -2.10 13.06
N GLU A 135 -0.67 -1.61 14.28
CA GLU A 135 -1.33 -2.20 15.43
C GLU A 135 -2.06 -1.12 16.21
N ALA A 136 -3.18 -1.52 16.81
CA ALA A 136 -3.97 -0.68 17.68
C ALA A 136 -4.28 -1.43 18.96
N THR A 137 -4.22 -0.71 20.11
CA THR A 137 -4.54 -1.28 21.43
C THR A 137 -6.01 -1.16 21.73
N SER A 138 -6.72 -0.30 21.00
CA SER A 138 -8.15 -0.08 21.13
C SER A 138 -8.83 -0.25 19.79
N MET A 139 -10.17 -0.38 19.80
CA MET A 139 -10.95 -0.51 18.58
C MET A 139 -10.78 0.75 17.72
N PRO A 140 -10.37 0.64 16.43
CA PRO A 140 -10.29 1.79 15.55
C PRO A 140 -11.66 2.39 15.27
N VAL A 141 -11.70 3.69 15.13
CA VAL A 141 -12.91 4.42 14.75
C VAL A 141 -13.05 4.60 13.27
#